data_4d8cfa4d92f96a03b74f11ecd8cfbd0e
#
_entry.id   4d8cfa4d92f96a03b74f11ecd8cfbd0e
#
_cell.length_a   1.000
_cell.length_b   1.000
_cell.length_c   1.000
_cell.angle_alpha   90.00
_cell.angle_beta   90.00
_cell.angle_gamma   90.00
#
_symmetry.space_group_name_H-M   'P 1'
#
loop_
_entity.id
_entity.type
_entity.pdbx_description
1 polymer ?
#
loop_
_entity_poly.entity_id
_entity_poly.type
_entity_poly.pdbx_seq_one_letter_code
_entity_poly.pdbx_strand_id
1 'polypeptide(L)'
;MAPRDHSILSPSAAARWLKCPAFVAMCLDLPDESSPFALVAHAVAESVLTGRPYKAPAGAEKIDPAPFYDQVKPYTDWVVRAACIRKAAADGSKEILLFLQEHGVRSVFDLDPKFYPDLLKLCEIKEDC
;
A
#
# COMPACT_ATOMS: atom_id res chain seq x y z
N MET A 1 -7.88 -10.19 -26.97
CA MET A 1 -6.94 -9.81 -25.89
C MET A 1 -5.65 -10.60 -26.06
N ALA A 2 -4.54 -9.91 -26.19
CA ALA A 2 -3.26 -10.60 -26.31
C ALA A 2 -2.99 -11.39 -25.02
N PRO A 3 -2.57 -12.65 -25.09
CA PRO A 3 -2.19 -13.38 -23.91
C PRO A 3 -1.02 -12.66 -23.23
N ARG A 4 -1.05 -12.62 -21.91
CA ARG A 4 0.08 -12.08 -21.17
C ARG A 4 1.24 -13.05 -21.27
N ASP A 5 2.35 -12.57 -21.78
CA ASP A 5 3.56 -13.37 -21.88
C ASP A 5 4.18 -13.68 -20.52
N HIS A 6 3.78 -12.91 -19.50
CA HIS A 6 4.33 -13.04 -18.15
C HIS A 6 3.21 -13.07 -17.10
N SER A 7 3.41 -13.87 -16.06
CA SER A 7 2.56 -13.86 -14.89
C SER A 7 2.58 -12.48 -14.21
N ILE A 8 1.46 -12.07 -13.61
CA ILE A 8 1.37 -10.87 -12.77
C ILE A 8 2.42 -10.91 -11.66
N LEU A 9 2.74 -12.09 -11.15
CA LEU A 9 3.74 -12.30 -10.10
C LEU A 9 5.13 -12.63 -10.66
N SER A 10 5.36 -12.38 -11.95
CA SER A 10 6.67 -12.62 -12.56
C SER A 10 7.76 -11.74 -11.93
N PRO A 11 9.03 -12.17 -11.98
CA PRO A 11 10.14 -11.32 -11.51
C PRO A 11 10.22 -9.97 -12.21
N SER A 12 9.85 -9.91 -13.49
CA SER A 12 9.85 -8.65 -14.24
C SER A 12 8.81 -7.65 -13.74
N ALA A 13 7.74 -8.13 -13.11
CA ALA A 13 6.70 -7.30 -12.50
C ALA A 13 6.98 -7.03 -11.01
N ALA A 14 8.02 -7.59 -10.43
CA ALA A 14 8.30 -7.54 -9.00
C ALA A 14 8.35 -6.12 -8.44
N ALA A 15 8.91 -5.17 -9.18
CA ALA A 15 8.97 -3.77 -8.75
C ALA A 15 7.58 -3.19 -8.51
N ARG A 16 6.57 -3.65 -9.24
CA ARG A 16 5.18 -3.18 -9.12
C ARG A 16 4.47 -3.85 -7.95
N TRP A 17 4.47 -5.19 -7.88
CA TRP A 17 3.72 -5.88 -6.84
C TRP A 17 4.39 -5.81 -5.46
N LEU A 18 5.71 -5.60 -5.38
CA LEU A 18 6.39 -5.34 -4.12
C LEU A 18 6.10 -3.93 -3.58
N LYS A 19 5.94 -2.95 -4.45
CA LYS A 19 5.61 -1.57 -4.06
C LYS A 19 4.12 -1.37 -3.80
N CYS A 20 3.27 -2.09 -4.51
CA CYS A 20 1.83 -1.97 -4.41
C CYS A 20 1.17 -3.35 -4.45
N PRO A 21 1.01 -4.03 -3.30
CA PRO A 21 0.32 -5.32 -3.26
C PRO A 21 -1.10 -5.27 -3.83
N ALA A 22 -1.78 -4.13 -3.71
CA ALA A 22 -3.10 -3.92 -4.31
C ALA A 22 -3.06 -4.07 -5.84
N PHE A 23 -1.93 -3.81 -6.48
CA PHE A 23 -1.75 -4.02 -7.91
C PHE A 23 -2.04 -5.47 -8.31
N VAL A 24 -1.53 -6.44 -7.55
CA VAL A 24 -1.75 -7.87 -7.83
C VAL A 24 -3.23 -8.21 -7.76
N ALA A 25 -3.90 -7.81 -6.68
CA ALA A 25 -5.32 -8.08 -6.48
C ALA A 25 -6.18 -7.43 -7.56
N MET A 26 -5.89 -6.18 -7.91
CA MET A 26 -6.59 -5.46 -8.97
C MET A 26 -6.39 -6.11 -10.33
N CYS A 27 -5.17 -6.57 -10.63
CA CYS A 27 -4.86 -7.20 -11.91
C CYS A 27 -5.46 -8.58 -12.07
N LEU A 28 -5.74 -9.29 -10.98
CA LEU A 28 -6.40 -10.60 -11.03
C LEU A 28 -7.88 -10.48 -11.39
N ASP A 29 -8.54 -9.40 -10.93
CA ASP A 29 -9.98 -9.21 -11.08
C ASP A 29 -10.36 -8.29 -12.24
N LEU A 30 -9.39 -7.61 -12.85
CA LEU A 30 -9.63 -6.60 -13.86
C LEU A 30 -9.06 -7.00 -15.22
N PRO A 31 -9.70 -6.59 -16.33
CA PRO A 31 -9.11 -6.72 -17.66
C PRO A 31 -7.80 -5.92 -17.74
N ASP A 32 -6.97 -6.22 -18.74
CA ASP A 32 -5.67 -5.57 -18.94
C ASP A 32 -5.74 -4.06 -19.14
N GLU A 33 -6.90 -3.55 -19.51
CA GLU A 33 -7.13 -2.12 -19.58
C GLU A 33 -7.36 -1.54 -18.19
N SER A 34 -6.72 -0.40 -17.92
CA SER A 34 -6.88 0.29 -16.64
C SER A 34 -8.33 0.77 -16.47
N SER A 35 -9.06 0.15 -15.56
CA SER A 35 -10.38 0.60 -15.17
C SER A 35 -10.28 1.92 -14.39
N PRO A 36 -11.18 2.90 -14.62
CA PRO A 36 -11.24 4.09 -13.77
C PRO A 36 -11.36 3.76 -12.28
N PHE A 37 -12.11 2.71 -11.94
CA PHE A 37 -12.24 2.26 -10.54
C PHE A 37 -10.92 1.77 -9.96
N ALA A 38 -10.13 1.04 -10.74
CA ALA A 38 -8.81 0.60 -10.32
C ALA A 38 -7.87 1.78 -10.07
N LEU A 39 -7.92 2.80 -10.92
CA LEU A 39 -7.13 4.01 -10.76
C LEU A 39 -7.50 4.76 -9.48
N VAL A 40 -8.79 4.85 -9.16
CA VAL A 40 -9.26 5.48 -7.91
C VAL A 40 -8.79 4.68 -6.70
N ALA A 41 -8.97 3.37 -6.70
CA ALA A 41 -8.52 2.51 -5.60
C ALA A 41 -7.01 2.65 -5.37
N HIS A 42 -6.22 2.68 -6.43
CA HIS A 42 -4.77 2.87 -6.34
C HIS A 42 -4.41 4.24 -5.77
N ALA A 43 -5.06 5.30 -6.23
CA ALA A 43 -4.84 6.67 -5.74
C ALA A 43 -5.25 6.82 -4.26
N VAL A 44 -6.33 6.16 -3.84
CA VAL A 44 -6.75 6.14 -2.44
C VAL A 44 -5.72 5.43 -1.57
N ALA A 45 -5.24 4.26 -2.00
CA ALA A 45 -4.19 3.53 -1.28
C ALA A 45 -2.91 4.36 -1.16
N GLU A 46 -2.50 5.03 -2.22
CA GLU A 46 -1.34 5.93 -2.20
C GLU A 46 -1.55 7.07 -1.20
N SER A 47 -2.72 7.70 -1.20
CA SER A 47 -3.05 8.75 -0.26
C SER A 47 -2.93 8.29 1.20
N VAL A 48 -3.47 7.10 1.50
CA VAL A 48 -3.39 6.52 2.86
C VAL A 48 -1.94 6.27 3.27
N LEU A 49 -1.14 5.69 2.38
CA LEU A 49 0.22 5.27 2.71
C LEU A 49 1.22 6.43 2.74
N THR A 50 1.00 7.47 1.94
CA THR A 50 1.93 8.61 1.85
C THR A 50 1.53 9.81 2.69
N GLY A 51 0.27 9.88 3.14
CA GLY A 51 -0.28 11.03 3.83
C GLY A 51 -0.58 12.22 2.91
N ARG A 52 -0.38 12.08 1.62
CA ARG A 52 -0.71 13.12 0.64
C ARG A 52 -2.23 13.18 0.42
N PRO A 53 -2.80 14.38 0.18
CA PRO A 53 -4.22 14.47 -0.13
C PRO A 53 -4.57 13.64 -1.37
N TYR A 54 -5.77 13.04 -1.34
CA TYR A 54 -6.28 12.34 -2.50
C TYR A 54 -6.39 13.28 -3.70
N LYS A 55 -5.90 12.81 -4.83
CA LYS A 55 -6.02 13.52 -6.11
C LYS A 55 -6.65 12.57 -7.12
N ALA A 56 -7.77 12.99 -7.71
CA ALA A 56 -8.49 12.18 -8.67
C ALA A 56 -7.61 11.89 -9.90
N PRO A 57 -7.52 10.62 -10.33
CA PRO A 57 -6.84 10.28 -11.58
C PRO A 57 -7.57 10.87 -12.78
N ALA A 58 -6.83 11.15 -13.84
CA ALA A 58 -7.41 11.62 -15.09
C ALA A 58 -8.44 10.61 -15.62
N GLY A 59 -9.63 11.09 -15.97
CA GLY A 59 -10.74 10.25 -16.41
C GLY A 59 -11.57 9.63 -15.30
N ALA A 60 -11.23 9.87 -14.04
CA ALA A 60 -11.95 9.31 -12.88
C ALA A 60 -12.42 10.38 -11.89
N GLU A 61 -12.50 11.64 -12.31
CA GLU A 61 -12.85 12.77 -11.44
C GLU A 61 -14.26 12.69 -10.88
N LYS A 62 -15.16 11.99 -11.56
CA LYS A 62 -16.56 11.85 -11.16
C LYS A 62 -16.79 10.69 -10.18
N ILE A 63 -15.80 9.87 -9.92
CA ILE A 63 -15.90 8.74 -9.02
C ILE A 63 -15.66 9.20 -7.59
N ASP A 64 -16.60 8.92 -6.70
CA ASP A 64 -16.44 9.20 -5.28
C ASP A 64 -15.38 8.26 -4.68
N PRO A 65 -14.29 8.77 -4.09
CA PRO A 65 -13.28 7.93 -3.50
C PRO A 65 -13.67 7.31 -2.15
N ALA A 66 -14.69 7.82 -1.48
CA ALA A 66 -15.03 7.43 -0.12
C ALA A 66 -15.21 5.92 0.09
N PRO A 67 -15.96 5.18 -0.78
CA PRO A 67 -16.11 3.74 -0.60
C PRO A 67 -14.81 2.95 -0.74
N PHE A 68 -13.82 3.51 -1.45
CA PHE A 68 -12.56 2.81 -1.71
C PHE A 68 -11.64 2.77 -0.49
N TYR A 69 -11.80 3.68 0.47
CA TYR A 69 -10.99 3.66 1.70
C TYR A 69 -11.15 2.33 2.45
N ASP A 70 -12.37 1.85 2.58
CA ASP A 70 -12.62 0.55 3.21
C ASP A 70 -12.13 -0.61 2.34
N GLN A 71 -12.30 -0.50 1.02
CA GLN A 71 -11.88 -1.55 0.09
C GLN A 71 -10.37 -1.73 0.04
N VAL A 72 -9.58 -0.65 0.14
CA VAL A 72 -8.12 -0.73 0.10
C VAL A 72 -7.50 -1.02 1.46
N LYS A 73 -8.26 -0.92 2.56
CA LYS A 73 -7.72 -1.10 3.91
C LYS A 73 -6.94 -2.40 4.09
N PRO A 74 -7.42 -3.58 3.65
CA PRO A 74 -6.64 -4.81 3.77
C PRO A 74 -5.28 -4.73 3.10
N TYR A 75 -5.20 -4.04 1.97
CA TYR A 75 -3.95 -3.89 1.22
C TYR A 75 -2.99 -2.92 1.89
N THR A 76 -3.50 -1.78 2.37
CA THR A 76 -2.67 -0.80 3.08
C THR A 76 -2.15 -1.36 4.40
N ASP A 77 -2.99 -2.09 5.14
CA ASP A 77 -2.59 -2.78 6.36
C ASP A 77 -1.47 -3.79 6.07
N TRP A 78 -1.60 -4.54 4.99
CA TRP A 78 -0.59 -5.52 4.58
C TRP A 78 0.73 -4.85 4.19
N VAL A 79 0.69 -3.75 3.45
CA VAL A 79 1.90 -3.00 3.04
C VAL A 79 2.65 -2.51 4.27
N VAL A 80 1.95 -1.92 5.22
CA VAL A 80 2.56 -1.40 6.45
C VAL A 80 3.14 -2.55 7.28
N ARG A 81 2.42 -3.64 7.42
CA ARG A 81 2.90 -4.83 8.14
C ARG A 81 4.16 -5.39 7.48
N ALA A 82 4.17 -5.52 6.15
CA ALA A 82 5.34 -6.02 5.43
C ALA A 82 6.55 -5.12 5.63
N ALA A 83 6.35 -3.80 5.62
CA ALA A 83 7.42 -2.84 5.89
C ALA A 83 7.96 -2.99 7.32
N CYS A 84 7.09 -3.18 8.30
CA CYS A 84 7.49 -3.40 9.69
C CYS A 84 8.28 -4.70 9.87
N ILE A 85 7.86 -5.77 9.22
CA ILE A 85 8.57 -7.06 9.25
C ILE A 85 9.96 -6.91 8.65
N ARG A 86 10.07 -6.24 7.53
CA ARG A 86 11.37 -5.99 6.87
C ARG A 86 12.28 -5.14 7.74
N LYS A 87 11.77 -4.08 8.34
CA LYS A 87 12.53 -3.22 9.27
C LYS A 87 12.99 -4.00 10.49
N ALA A 88 12.11 -4.81 11.08
CA ALA A 88 12.44 -5.62 12.24
C ALA A 88 13.54 -6.64 11.92
N ALA A 89 13.53 -7.23 10.74
CA ALA A 89 14.55 -8.16 10.28
C ALA A 89 15.91 -7.48 10.06
N ALA A 90 15.91 -6.22 9.61
CA ALA A 90 17.15 -5.47 9.32
C ALA A 90 17.73 -4.80 10.57
N ASP A 91 16.91 -4.12 11.37
CA ASP A 91 17.35 -3.23 12.46
C ASP A 91 16.73 -3.57 13.81
N GLY A 92 15.90 -4.60 13.89
CA GLY A 92 15.15 -4.95 15.11
C GLY A 92 13.80 -4.22 15.21
N SER A 93 12.98 -4.67 16.14
CA SER A 93 11.60 -4.21 16.28
C SER A 93 11.40 -3.11 17.33
N LYS A 94 12.45 -2.69 18.01
CA LYS A 94 12.36 -1.78 19.15
C LYS A 94 11.65 -0.46 18.82
N GLU A 95 12.06 0.17 17.72
CA GLU A 95 11.49 1.46 17.30
C GLU A 95 10.01 1.33 16.94
N ILE A 96 9.66 0.22 16.27
CA ILE A 96 8.28 -0.07 15.88
C ILE A 96 7.42 -0.28 17.13
N LEU A 97 7.89 -1.05 18.10
CA LEU A 97 7.17 -1.31 19.33
C LEU A 97 6.96 -0.04 20.15
N LEU A 98 7.97 0.84 20.20
CA LEU A 98 7.84 2.13 20.87
C LEU A 98 6.81 3.01 20.19
N PHE A 99 6.81 3.04 18.85
CA PHE A 99 5.82 3.79 18.08
C PHE A 99 4.40 3.33 18.37
N LEU A 100 4.17 2.02 18.35
CA LEU A 100 2.86 1.44 18.65
C LEU A 100 2.44 1.75 20.10
N GLN A 101 3.36 1.66 21.03
CA GLN A 101 3.11 1.96 22.45
C GLN A 101 2.74 3.43 22.64
N GLU A 102 3.43 4.36 21.97
CA GLU A 102 3.12 5.78 22.03
C GLU A 102 1.71 6.10 21.50
N HIS A 103 1.21 5.28 20.59
CA HIS A 103 -0.14 5.41 20.04
C HIS A 103 -1.19 4.56 20.79
N GLY A 104 -0.78 3.88 21.87
CA GLY A 104 -1.69 3.10 22.71
C GLY A 104 -2.22 1.83 22.06
N VAL A 105 -1.52 1.29 21.06
CA VAL A 105 -1.93 0.09 20.34
C VAL A 105 -0.86 -1.00 20.45
N ARG A 106 -1.27 -2.26 20.31
CA ARG A 106 -0.37 -3.41 20.36
C ARG A 106 -0.01 -3.97 18.99
N SER A 107 -0.80 -3.64 17.98
CA SER A 107 -0.66 -4.18 16.64
C SER A 107 -0.82 -3.08 15.62
N VAL A 108 -0.14 -3.23 14.47
CA VAL A 108 -0.31 -2.37 13.31
C VAL A 108 -1.77 -2.32 12.87
N PHE A 109 -2.49 -3.44 12.98
CA PHE A 109 -3.90 -3.52 12.59
C PHE A 109 -4.83 -2.66 13.46
N ASP A 110 -4.43 -2.36 14.69
CA ASP A 110 -5.20 -1.52 15.61
C ASP A 110 -4.86 -0.04 15.45
N LEU A 111 -3.79 0.27 14.70
CA LEU A 111 -3.35 1.63 14.45
C LEU A 111 -4.29 2.32 13.45
N ASP A 112 -4.65 3.57 13.75
CA ASP A 112 -5.42 4.38 12.81
C ASP A 112 -4.60 4.62 11.53
N PRO A 113 -5.17 4.38 10.34
CA PRO A 113 -4.46 4.56 9.08
C PRO A 113 -3.84 5.94 8.86
N LYS A 114 -4.33 6.97 9.53
CA LYS A 114 -3.73 8.32 9.46
C LYS A 114 -2.27 8.36 9.94
N PHE A 115 -1.84 7.37 10.74
CA PHE A 115 -0.48 7.25 11.23
C PHE A 115 0.41 6.36 10.37
N TYR A 116 -0.13 5.71 9.34
CA TYR A 116 0.63 4.83 8.46
C TYR A 116 1.80 5.54 7.77
N PRO A 117 1.65 6.79 7.26
CA PRO A 117 2.78 7.49 6.67
C PRO A 117 3.96 7.66 7.63
N ASP A 118 3.68 7.99 8.90
CA ASP A 118 4.72 8.17 9.91
C ASP A 118 5.42 6.84 10.24
N LEU A 119 4.63 5.77 10.37
CA LEU A 119 5.17 4.44 10.63
C LEU A 119 6.02 3.94 9.45
N LEU A 120 5.58 4.20 8.21
CA LEU A 120 6.35 3.84 7.02
C LEU A 120 7.68 4.58 6.94
N LYS A 121 7.72 5.86 7.33
CA LYS A 121 8.97 6.60 7.42
C LYS A 121 9.93 5.99 8.42
N LEU A 122 9.41 5.55 9.57
CA LEU A 122 10.20 4.84 10.57
C LEU A 122 10.77 3.53 10.02
N CYS A 123 10.02 2.86 9.15
CA CYS A 123 10.40 1.59 8.56
C CYS A 123 11.33 1.72 7.35
N GLU A 124 11.63 2.94 6.90
CA GLU A 124 12.60 3.15 5.82
C GLU A 124 13.97 2.64 6.23
N ILE A 125 14.48 1.69 5.44
CA ILE A 125 15.83 1.20 5.60
C ILE A 125 16.73 2.12 4.77
N LYS A 126 17.66 2.82 5.44
CA LYS A 126 18.66 3.58 4.73
C LYS A 126 19.62 2.60 4.07
N GLU A 127 19.49 2.46 2.76
CA GLU A 127 20.50 1.76 1.99
C GLU A 127 21.69 2.69 1.88
N ASP A 128 22.79 2.28 2.50
CA ASP A 128 24.08 2.91 2.25
C ASP A 128 24.50 2.51 0.83
N CYS A 129 24.29 3.39 -0.10
CA CYS A 129 24.84 3.25 -1.43
C CYS A 129 26.31 3.61 -1.43
#